data_84ca2315826b05db6be666ba8d731edb
#
_entry.id   84ca2315826b05db6be666ba8d731edb
#
_cell.length_a   1.000
_cell.length_b   1.000
_cell.length_c   1.000
_cell.angle_alpha   90.00
_cell.angle_beta   90.00
_cell.angle_gamma   90.00
#
_symmetry.space_group_name_H-M   'P 1'
#
loop_
_entity.id
_entity.type
_entity.pdbx_description
1 polymer ?
#
loop_
_entity_poly.entity_id
_entity_poly.type
_entity_poly.pdbx_seq_one_letter_code
_entity_poly.pdbx_strand_id
1 'polypeptide(L)'
;MVNKFVEKRAFNSRLTSPAVTGKEKWLGYLVGPAGALLLNAVLGTYLNVYYTDVLKLTSVWGGAFLAIFPIISKIIDAITNVIMGYIIDRTHTKQGKARPWLLLSAPLLTITGILLFVVPSGNQTLQIIWVALSYNLFYSFAYTIFNMSHNLMVPLSTRNTEQRGSLSVFN
;
A
#
# COMPACT_ATOMS: atom_id res chain seq x y z
N MET A 1 -13.07 17.07 1.26
CA MET A 1 -12.59 17.25 -0.14
C MET A 1 -12.57 15.93 -0.92
N VAL A 2 -12.19 14.79 -0.34
CA VAL A 2 -12.16 13.45 -0.98
C VAL A 2 -13.55 12.99 -1.46
N ASN A 3 -14.64 13.27 -0.71
CA ASN A 3 -15.98 12.85 -1.08
C ASN A 3 -16.48 13.37 -2.44
N LYS A 4 -16.18 14.62 -2.82
CA LYS A 4 -16.63 15.18 -4.11
C LYS A 4 -15.90 14.57 -5.32
N PHE A 5 -14.66 14.14 -5.15
CA PHE A 5 -13.88 13.53 -6.24
C PHE A 5 -14.36 12.10 -6.52
N VAL A 6 -14.67 11.35 -5.46
CA VAL A 6 -15.09 9.93 -5.54
C VAL A 6 -16.55 9.78 -5.96
N GLU A 7 -17.36 10.83 -5.85
CA GLU A 7 -18.75 10.86 -6.30
C GLU A 7 -18.91 11.06 -7.82
N LYS A 8 -17.82 11.30 -8.56
CA LYS A 8 -17.87 11.44 -10.02
C LYS A 8 -18.37 10.14 -10.67
N ARG A 9 -19.15 10.29 -11.74
CA ARG A 9 -19.79 9.19 -12.48
C ARG A 9 -18.81 8.10 -12.96
N ALA A 10 -17.55 8.48 -13.21
CA ALA A 10 -16.46 7.56 -13.59
C ALA A 10 -16.10 6.54 -12.49
N PHE A 11 -16.32 6.88 -11.21
CA PHE A 11 -16.00 6.04 -10.06
C PHE A 11 -17.23 5.35 -9.45
N ASN A 12 -18.42 5.53 -10.02
CA ASN A 12 -19.63 4.86 -9.55
C ASN A 12 -19.56 3.37 -9.85
N SER A 13 -19.87 2.56 -8.85
CA SER A 13 -19.99 1.12 -9.01
C SER A 13 -21.07 0.79 -10.05
N ARG A 14 -20.72 -0.02 -11.05
CA ARG A 14 -21.64 -0.58 -12.03
C ARG A 14 -22.14 -1.96 -11.64
N LEU A 15 -22.04 -2.33 -10.37
CA LEU A 15 -22.50 -3.62 -9.87
C LEU A 15 -24.02 -3.69 -9.97
N THR A 16 -24.50 -4.61 -10.79
CA THR A 16 -25.91 -4.91 -11.01
C THR A 16 -26.38 -6.18 -10.30
N SER A 17 -25.44 -6.96 -9.75
CA SER A 17 -25.72 -8.25 -9.10
C SER A 17 -25.10 -8.31 -7.70
N PRO A 18 -25.78 -8.91 -6.70
CA PRO A 18 -25.24 -9.17 -5.38
C PRO A 18 -24.20 -10.30 -5.35
N ALA A 19 -24.07 -11.07 -6.45
CA ALA A 19 -23.12 -12.16 -6.57
C ALA A 19 -21.88 -11.72 -7.32
N VAL A 20 -20.69 -12.14 -6.83
CA VAL A 20 -19.42 -11.86 -7.49
C VAL A 20 -19.26 -12.74 -8.72
N THR A 21 -19.08 -12.15 -9.88
CA THR A 21 -18.88 -12.86 -11.15
C THR A 21 -17.47 -13.44 -11.28
N GLY A 22 -17.29 -14.47 -12.13
CA GLY A 22 -15.98 -15.05 -12.39
C GLY A 22 -14.95 -14.04 -12.91
N LYS A 23 -15.38 -13.10 -13.78
CA LYS A 23 -14.51 -12.02 -14.29
C LYS A 23 -14.03 -11.08 -13.18
N GLU A 24 -14.88 -10.74 -12.22
CA GLU A 24 -14.51 -9.91 -11.07
C GLU A 24 -13.53 -10.61 -10.16
N LYS A 25 -13.63 -11.93 -9.96
CA LYS A 25 -12.66 -12.72 -9.18
C LYS A 25 -11.27 -12.62 -9.81
N TRP A 26 -11.15 -12.91 -11.10
CA TRP A 26 -9.87 -12.92 -11.81
C TRP A 26 -9.27 -11.51 -11.97
N LEU A 27 -10.04 -10.56 -12.47
CA LEU A 27 -9.53 -9.23 -12.78
C LEU A 27 -9.43 -8.35 -11.53
N GLY A 28 -10.41 -8.42 -10.62
CA GLY A 28 -10.46 -7.57 -9.44
C GLY A 28 -9.57 -8.04 -8.30
N TYR A 29 -9.53 -9.35 -8.03
CA TYR A 29 -8.84 -9.88 -6.86
C TYR A 29 -7.47 -10.49 -7.16
N LEU A 30 -7.24 -11.05 -8.36
CA LEU A 30 -5.94 -11.61 -8.73
C LEU A 30 -5.08 -10.58 -9.48
N VAL A 31 -5.60 -10.06 -10.60
CA VAL A 31 -4.81 -9.16 -11.47
C VAL A 31 -4.73 -7.75 -10.90
N GLY A 32 -5.81 -7.25 -10.29
CA GLY A 32 -5.86 -5.91 -9.73
C GLY A 32 -4.75 -5.62 -8.71
N PRO A 33 -4.56 -6.44 -7.67
CA PRO A 33 -3.53 -6.24 -6.66
C PRO A 33 -2.13 -6.67 -7.10
N ALA A 34 -2.00 -7.47 -8.18
CA ALA A 34 -0.73 -8.06 -8.59
C ALA A 34 0.41 -7.04 -8.74
N GLY A 35 0.12 -5.86 -9.31
CA GLY A 35 1.13 -4.81 -9.46
C GLY A 35 1.69 -4.31 -8.12
N ALA A 36 0.84 -4.08 -7.14
CA ALA A 36 1.27 -3.62 -5.81
C ALA A 36 1.99 -4.72 -5.03
N LEU A 37 1.55 -5.96 -5.15
CA LEU A 37 2.20 -7.11 -4.51
C LEU A 37 3.57 -7.39 -5.12
N LEU A 38 3.69 -7.36 -6.44
CA LEU A 38 4.98 -7.49 -7.14
C LEU A 38 5.93 -6.35 -6.74
N LEU A 39 5.45 -5.11 -6.73
CA LEU A 39 6.25 -3.97 -6.30
C LEU A 39 6.77 -4.16 -4.87
N ASN A 40 5.92 -4.59 -3.95
CA ASN A 40 6.32 -4.87 -2.58
C ASN A 40 7.36 -5.99 -2.48
N ALA A 41 7.19 -7.08 -3.24
CA ALA A 41 8.14 -8.21 -3.25
C ALA A 41 9.51 -7.79 -3.82
N VAL A 42 9.52 -7.08 -4.93
CA VAL A 42 10.75 -6.56 -5.55
C VAL A 42 11.46 -5.58 -4.63
N LEU A 43 10.74 -4.60 -4.08
CA LEU A 43 11.33 -3.64 -3.16
C LEU A 43 11.80 -4.30 -1.87
N GLY A 44 11.06 -5.24 -1.29
CA GLY A 44 11.47 -5.98 -0.10
C GLY A 44 12.79 -6.75 -0.27
N THR A 45 13.06 -7.22 -1.49
CA THR A 45 14.29 -7.96 -1.80
C THR A 45 15.45 -7.03 -2.17
N TYR A 46 15.23 -6.09 -3.09
CA TYR A 46 16.31 -5.31 -3.70
C TYR A 46 16.61 -3.99 -3.00
N LEU A 47 15.70 -3.45 -2.20
CA LEU A 47 15.90 -2.17 -1.54
C LEU A 47 17.05 -2.21 -0.54
N ASN A 48 17.20 -3.33 0.19
CA ASN A 48 18.33 -3.51 1.10
C ASN A 48 19.67 -3.52 0.34
N VAL A 49 19.73 -4.22 -0.79
CA VAL A 49 20.92 -4.25 -1.66
C VAL A 49 21.24 -2.85 -2.18
N TYR A 50 20.22 -2.08 -2.57
CA TYR A 50 20.41 -0.69 -2.99
C TYR A 50 20.98 0.18 -1.87
N TYR A 51 20.51 0.02 -0.64
CA TYR A 51 21.02 0.78 0.50
C TYR A 51 22.43 0.38 0.91
N THR A 52 22.80 -0.91 0.78
CA THR A 52 24.14 -1.40 1.15
C THR A 52 25.17 -1.15 0.05
N ASP A 53 24.87 -1.50 -1.19
CA ASP A 53 25.85 -1.58 -2.26
C ASP A 53 25.96 -0.28 -3.05
N VAL A 54 24.82 0.39 -3.31
CA VAL A 54 24.78 1.62 -4.10
C VAL A 54 24.98 2.86 -3.21
N LEU A 55 24.19 2.98 -2.15
CA LEU A 55 24.27 4.13 -1.24
C LEU A 55 25.37 3.97 -0.16
N LYS A 56 25.94 2.77 0.00
CA LYS A 56 27.01 2.46 0.96
C LYS A 56 26.68 2.87 2.40
N LEU A 57 25.40 2.75 2.79
CA LEU A 57 24.94 3.14 4.13
C LEU A 57 25.42 2.21 5.24
N THR A 58 26.12 1.12 4.91
CA THR A 58 26.80 0.24 5.86
C THR A 58 27.86 0.94 6.67
N SER A 59 28.45 2.03 6.15
CA SER A 59 29.43 2.85 6.86
C SER A 59 28.79 3.79 7.89
N VAL A 60 27.47 4.01 7.81
CA VAL A 60 26.74 4.93 8.70
C VAL A 60 26.64 4.32 10.09
N TRP A 61 27.26 4.97 11.06
CA TRP A 61 27.33 4.54 12.47
C TRP A 61 27.81 3.07 12.62
N GLY A 62 28.73 2.62 11.76
CA GLY A 62 29.22 1.24 11.80
C GLY A 62 28.14 0.19 11.46
N GLY A 63 27.16 0.54 10.64
CA GLY A 63 26.05 -0.36 10.26
C GLY A 63 24.83 -0.30 11.19
N ALA A 64 24.92 0.40 12.32
CA ALA A 64 23.81 0.50 13.27
C ALA A 64 22.55 1.13 12.67
N PHE A 65 22.69 2.04 11.71
CA PHE A 65 21.54 2.63 11.00
C PHE A 65 20.67 1.56 10.34
N LEU A 66 21.29 0.64 9.59
CA LEU A 66 20.56 -0.42 8.88
C LEU A 66 19.89 -1.44 9.82
N ALA A 67 20.39 -1.57 11.05
CA ALA A 67 19.80 -2.43 12.07
C ALA A 67 18.63 -1.76 12.81
N ILE A 68 18.79 -0.50 13.21
CA ILE A 68 17.83 0.24 14.03
C ILE A 68 16.68 0.78 13.18
N PHE A 69 16.95 1.26 11.98
CA PHE A 69 15.97 1.88 11.10
C PHE A 69 14.76 1.00 10.80
N PRO A 70 14.89 -0.30 10.43
CA PRO A 70 13.74 -1.16 10.21
C PRO A 70 12.85 -1.35 11.46
N ILE A 71 13.45 -1.36 12.65
CA ILE A 71 12.72 -1.49 13.92
C ILE A 71 11.83 -0.26 14.14
N ILE A 72 12.40 0.93 13.99
CA ILE A 72 11.63 2.19 14.11
C ILE A 72 10.53 2.25 13.06
N SER A 73 10.83 1.87 11.82
CA SER A 73 9.84 1.85 10.74
C SER A 73 8.68 0.89 11.03
N LYS A 74 8.93 -0.27 11.68
CA LYS A 74 7.86 -1.18 12.09
C LYS A 74 6.95 -0.61 13.18
N ILE A 75 7.47 0.21 14.07
CA ILE A 75 6.65 0.93 15.04
C ILE A 75 5.75 1.95 14.33
N ILE A 76 6.30 2.69 13.37
CA ILE A 76 5.52 3.63 12.54
C ILE A 76 4.45 2.88 11.75
N ASP A 77 4.79 1.73 11.14
CA ASP A 77 3.82 0.87 10.44
C ASP A 77 2.66 0.46 11.36
N ALA A 78 2.94 0.06 12.59
CA ALA A 78 1.90 -0.33 13.54
C ALA A 78 0.94 0.84 13.86
N ILE A 79 1.47 2.02 14.11
CA ILE A 79 0.69 3.22 14.38
C ILE A 79 -0.16 3.61 13.16
N THR A 80 0.43 3.64 11.97
CA THR A 80 -0.28 4.00 10.74
C THR A 80 -1.35 2.98 10.37
N ASN A 81 -1.16 1.69 10.64
CA ASN A 81 -2.19 0.67 10.46
C ASN A 81 -3.42 0.95 11.35
N VAL A 82 -3.22 1.28 12.62
CA VAL A 82 -4.34 1.63 13.53
C VAL A 82 -5.08 2.88 13.04
N ILE A 83 -4.34 3.93 12.69
CA ILE A 83 -4.91 5.18 12.18
C ILE A 83 -5.69 4.93 10.89
N MET A 84 -5.12 4.17 9.96
CA MET A 84 -5.74 3.90 8.67
C MET A 84 -6.99 3.03 8.83
N GLY A 85 -6.97 2.04 9.72
CA GLY A 85 -8.16 1.25 10.09
C GLY A 85 -9.30 2.13 10.57
N TYR A 86 -9.01 3.04 11.47
CA TYR A 86 -9.99 4.00 11.97
C TYR A 86 -10.56 4.94 10.87
N ILE A 87 -9.70 5.41 9.96
CA ILE A 87 -10.11 6.26 8.83
C ILE A 87 -11.03 5.49 7.88
N ILE A 88 -10.65 4.26 7.51
CA ILE A 88 -11.44 3.40 6.60
C ILE A 88 -12.81 3.10 7.23
N ASP A 89 -12.86 2.79 8.52
CA ASP A 89 -14.12 2.46 9.20
C ASP A 89 -15.09 3.63 9.25
N ARG A 90 -14.58 4.86 9.33
CA ARG A 90 -15.39 6.07 9.28
C ARG A 90 -15.69 6.57 7.86
N THR A 91 -15.14 5.93 6.85
CA THR A 91 -15.37 6.31 5.46
C THR A 91 -16.74 5.79 5.00
N HIS A 92 -17.64 6.69 4.65
CA HIS A 92 -18.95 6.39 4.08
C HIS A 92 -19.05 7.02 2.70
N THR A 93 -18.92 6.20 1.65
CA THR A 93 -19.08 6.66 0.25
C THR A 93 -20.06 5.77 -0.49
N LYS A 94 -20.59 6.26 -1.63
CA LYS A 94 -21.46 5.48 -2.51
C LYS A 94 -20.79 4.20 -3.04
N GLN A 95 -19.47 4.14 -3.03
CA GLN A 95 -18.68 2.98 -3.45
C GLN A 95 -18.31 2.03 -2.30
N GLY A 96 -18.76 2.33 -1.08
CA GLY A 96 -18.38 1.60 0.12
C GLY A 96 -17.16 2.20 0.83
N LYS A 97 -16.63 1.46 1.83
CA LYS A 97 -15.57 1.95 2.71
C LYS A 97 -14.18 1.82 2.09
N ALA A 98 -13.87 0.70 1.43
CA ALA A 98 -12.50 0.34 1.03
C ALA A 98 -12.12 0.80 -0.38
N ARG A 99 -13.06 0.81 -1.34
CA ARG A 99 -12.78 1.11 -2.75
C ARG A 99 -12.14 2.48 -3.00
N PRO A 100 -12.59 3.59 -2.39
CA PRO A 100 -11.98 4.89 -2.63
C PRO A 100 -10.50 4.93 -2.17
N TRP A 101 -10.17 4.25 -1.09
CA TRP A 101 -8.80 4.16 -0.58
C TRP A 101 -7.93 3.27 -1.45
N LEU A 102 -8.48 2.19 -1.98
CA LEU A 102 -7.79 1.33 -2.94
C LEU A 102 -7.44 2.10 -4.24
N LEU A 103 -8.38 2.90 -4.75
CA LEU A 103 -8.11 3.76 -5.92
C LEU A 103 -7.08 4.84 -5.65
N LEU A 104 -7.09 5.43 -4.44
CA LEU A 104 -6.11 6.42 -4.03
C LEU A 104 -4.71 5.82 -3.83
N SER A 105 -4.64 4.56 -3.41
CA SER A 105 -3.36 3.90 -3.16
C SER A 105 -2.53 3.70 -4.43
N ALA A 106 -3.14 3.52 -5.59
CA ALA A 106 -2.42 3.28 -6.84
C ALA A 106 -1.48 4.43 -7.22
N PRO A 107 -1.93 5.70 -7.37
CA PRO A 107 -1.01 6.81 -7.61
C PRO A 107 -0.03 7.06 -6.46
N LEU A 108 -0.45 6.84 -5.21
CA LEU A 108 0.44 6.98 -4.06
C LEU A 108 1.59 5.99 -4.09
N LEU A 109 1.33 4.71 -4.36
CA LEU A 109 2.36 3.68 -4.49
C LEU A 109 3.33 4.00 -5.63
N THR A 110 2.83 4.50 -6.75
CA THR A 110 3.68 4.89 -7.88
C THR A 110 4.61 6.03 -7.52
N ILE A 111 4.07 7.11 -6.96
CA ILE A 111 4.85 8.30 -6.59
C ILE A 111 5.87 7.95 -5.51
N THR A 112 5.43 7.28 -4.44
CA THR A 112 6.32 6.94 -3.32
C THR A 112 7.34 5.88 -3.70
N GLY A 113 7.00 4.95 -4.60
CA GLY A 113 7.93 3.97 -5.17
C GLY A 113 9.05 4.64 -5.97
N ILE A 114 8.75 5.66 -6.76
CA ILE A 114 9.77 6.45 -7.46
C ILE A 114 10.67 7.20 -6.46
N LEU A 115 10.10 7.79 -5.42
CA LEU A 115 10.85 8.55 -4.41
C LEU A 115 11.89 7.69 -3.66
N LEU A 116 11.68 6.37 -3.54
CA LEU A 116 12.65 5.46 -2.92
C LEU A 116 14.01 5.46 -3.65
N PHE A 117 14.01 5.66 -4.97
CA PHE A 117 15.22 5.59 -5.80
C PHE A 117 15.77 6.96 -6.19
N VAL A 118 15.00 8.03 -6.03
CA VAL A 118 15.43 9.41 -6.29
C VAL A 118 16.10 9.97 -5.04
N VAL A 119 17.25 9.42 -4.67
CA VAL A 119 17.99 9.85 -3.49
C VAL A 119 18.92 11.01 -3.85
N PRO A 120 18.90 12.15 -3.11
CA PRO A 120 19.78 13.27 -3.37
C PRO A 120 21.26 12.89 -3.24
N SER A 121 22.07 13.24 -4.23
CA SER A 121 23.52 13.09 -4.20
C SER A 121 24.15 14.29 -3.48
N GLY A 122 25.03 14.03 -2.52
CA GLY A 122 25.81 15.11 -1.91
C GLY A 122 26.11 14.90 -0.42
N ASN A 123 25.19 15.14 0.48
CA ASN A 123 25.43 15.03 1.91
C ASN A 123 24.87 13.71 2.48
N GLN A 124 25.70 12.94 3.15
CA GLN A 124 25.30 11.67 3.78
C GLN A 124 24.12 11.82 4.75
N THR A 125 24.09 12.89 5.53
CA THR A 125 22.96 13.18 6.44
C THR A 125 21.66 13.37 5.66
N LEU A 126 21.70 14.09 4.54
CA LEU A 126 20.53 14.29 3.70
C LEU A 126 20.04 12.97 3.08
N GLN A 127 20.96 12.10 2.66
CA GLN A 127 20.63 10.77 2.15
C GLN A 127 19.94 9.91 3.20
N ILE A 128 20.41 9.90 4.44
CA ILE A 128 19.81 9.15 5.55
C ILE A 128 18.39 9.62 5.83
N ILE A 129 18.20 10.94 5.93
CA ILE A 129 16.87 11.55 6.16
C ILE A 129 15.93 11.20 5.00
N TRP A 130 16.41 11.31 3.77
CA TRP A 130 15.62 11.01 2.59
C TRP A 130 15.21 9.53 2.52
N VAL A 131 16.14 8.61 2.78
CA VAL A 131 15.88 7.17 2.82
C VAL A 131 14.85 6.84 3.90
N ALA A 132 15.01 7.40 5.11
CA ALA A 132 14.05 7.19 6.19
C ALA A 132 12.65 7.72 5.85
N LEU A 133 12.59 8.91 5.25
CA LEU A 133 11.32 9.54 4.88
C LEU A 133 10.63 8.78 3.74
N SER A 134 11.34 8.53 2.63
CA SER A 134 10.78 7.86 1.45
C SER A 134 10.34 6.42 1.74
N TYR A 135 11.12 5.69 2.55
CA TYR A 135 10.78 4.35 2.99
C TYR A 135 9.46 4.32 3.79
N ASN A 136 9.33 5.17 4.81
CA ASN A 136 8.11 5.23 5.61
C ASN A 136 6.92 5.76 4.79
N LEU A 137 7.16 6.69 3.86
CA LEU A 137 6.10 7.18 2.97
C LEU A 137 5.58 6.06 2.06
N PHE A 138 6.44 5.17 1.59
CA PHE A 138 6.04 4.02 0.79
C PHE A 138 5.38 2.93 1.65
N TYR A 139 6.08 2.38 2.64
CA TYR A 139 5.62 1.22 3.41
C TYR A 139 4.54 1.59 4.43
N SER A 140 4.82 2.59 5.28
CA SER A 140 3.91 2.92 6.38
C SER A 140 2.69 3.72 5.94
N PHE A 141 2.74 4.42 4.81
CA PHE A 141 1.62 5.21 4.34
C PHE A 141 0.96 4.62 3.08
N ALA A 142 1.62 4.62 1.93
CA ALA A 142 1.00 4.23 0.65
C ALA A 142 0.64 2.74 0.62
N TYR A 143 1.56 1.86 1.04
CA TYR A 143 1.34 0.42 1.06
C TYR A 143 0.34 0.00 2.15
N THR A 144 0.34 0.65 3.29
CA THR A 144 -0.67 0.43 4.34
C THR A 144 -2.08 0.75 3.86
N ILE A 145 -2.28 1.88 3.15
CA ILE A 145 -3.57 2.23 2.55
C ILE A 145 -4.03 1.14 1.58
N PHE A 146 -3.14 0.70 0.69
CA PHE A 146 -3.43 -0.37 -0.26
C PHE A 146 -3.78 -1.68 0.46
N ASN A 147 -2.90 -2.16 1.32
CA ASN A 147 -3.01 -3.49 1.95
C ASN A 147 -4.27 -3.61 2.81
N MET A 148 -4.55 -2.62 3.65
CA MET A 148 -5.76 -2.62 4.45
C MET A 148 -7.04 -2.55 3.61
N SER A 149 -7.06 -1.69 2.60
CA SER A 149 -8.21 -1.55 1.71
C SER A 149 -8.45 -2.82 0.89
N HIS A 150 -7.38 -3.45 0.39
CA HIS A 150 -7.43 -4.69 -0.37
C HIS A 150 -7.98 -5.85 0.49
N ASN A 151 -7.44 -6.05 1.70
CA ASN A 151 -7.88 -7.10 2.61
C ASN A 151 -9.36 -6.94 3.03
N LEU A 152 -9.85 -5.71 3.14
CA LEU A 152 -11.27 -5.44 3.44
C LEU A 152 -12.20 -5.69 2.25
N MET A 153 -11.69 -5.79 1.02
CA MET A 153 -12.54 -6.03 -0.15
C MET A 153 -13.26 -7.38 -0.09
N VAL A 154 -12.60 -8.44 0.37
CA VAL A 154 -13.21 -9.79 0.45
C VAL A 154 -14.45 -9.80 1.36
N PRO A 155 -14.37 -9.41 2.64
CA PRO A 155 -15.54 -9.42 3.53
C PRO A 155 -16.63 -8.42 3.14
N LEU A 156 -16.28 -7.33 2.43
CA LEU A 156 -17.24 -6.31 2.01
C LEU A 156 -17.93 -6.64 0.68
N SER A 157 -17.40 -7.55 -0.13
CA SER A 157 -17.91 -7.83 -1.48
C SER A 157 -19.12 -8.77 -1.48
N THR A 158 -19.22 -9.70 -0.54
CA THR A 158 -20.33 -10.65 -0.49
C THR A 158 -20.66 -11.06 0.94
N ARG A 159 -21.95 -11.34 1.17
CA ARG A 159 -22.45 -11.92 2.44
C ARG A 159 -22.45 -13.45 2.43
N ASN A 160 -22.29 -14.06 1.27
CA ASN A 160 -22.27 -15.52 1.14
C ASN A 160 -20.90 -16.08 1.56
N THR A 161 -20.89 -17.00 2.54
CA THR A 161 -19.69 -17.60 3.12
C THR A 161 -18.90 -18.42 2.08
N GLU A 162 -19.57 -19.15 1.20
CA GLU A 162 -18.93 -19.95 0.15
C GLU A 162 -18.22 -19.05 -0.87
N GLN A 163 -18.86 -17.96 -1.28
CA GLN A 163 -18.24 -16.95 -2.16
C GLN A 163 -17.05 -16.25 -1.50
N ARG A 164 -17.12 -15.96 -0.18
CA ARG A 164 -15.96 -15.43 0.57
C ARG A 164 -14.79 -16.39 0.57
N GLY A 165 -15.04 -17.69 0.82
CA GLY A 165 -14.02 -18.72 0.73
C GLY A 165 -13.36 -18.75 -0.64
N SER A 166 -14.18 -18.75 -1.71
CA SER A 166 -13.68 -18.68 -3.08
C SER A 166 -12.86 -17.42 -3.36
N LEU A 167 -13.27 -16.24 -2.88
CA LEU A 167 -12.54 -14.99 -3.06
C LEU A 167 -11.20 -14.96 -2.30
N SER A 168 -11.17 -15.56 -1.11
CA SER A 168 -9.94 -15.63 -0.29
C SER A 168 -8.82 -16.44 -0.95
N VAL A 169 -9.16 -17.33 -1.89
CA VAL A 169 -8.15 -18.07 -2.68
C VAL A 169 -7.47 -17.18 -3.71
N PHE A 170 -8.16 -16.13 -4.18
CA PHE A 170 -7.65 -15.19 -5.18
C PHE A 170 -7.03 -13.92 -4.56
N ASN A 171 -7.17 -13.70 -3.27
CA ASN A 171 -6.69 -12.54 -2.53
C ASN A 171 -5.35 -12.84 -1.86
#